data_bc2c4b2a90f447041edc7c0c1bdb4580
#
_entry.id   bc2c4b2a90f447041edc7c0c1bdb4580
#
_cell.length_a   1.000
_cell.length_b   1.000
_cell.length_c   1.000
_cell.angle_alpha   90.00
_cell.angle_beta   90.00
_cell.angle_gamma   90.00
#
_symmetry.space_group_name_H-M   'P 1'
#
loop_
_entity.id
_entity.type
_entity.pdbx_description
1 polymer ?
#
loop_
_entity_poly.entity_id
_entity_poly.type
_entity_poly.pdbx_seq_one_letter_code
_entity_poly.pdbx_strand_id
1 'polypeptide(L)'
;KTNTNSQIVIFGAGTIGRLTDLALKKIGLNAILFVDSDPRKHGKNVQNKKIISPDELKKFDKKNTHVFIACNYFSSIVPFLKKNNFFSFYKITDILKNIDVYKLYNEIDMDMLFSKLLPLKLERNLTFYNEMCNKEDYVTNNKLRLKSIDVQITEKCSLKCKDCANLMQYYKKPMDSDYNLLVASMDKIMDSVDYIDE
;
A
#
# COMPACT_ATOMS: atom_id res chain seq x y z
N LYS A 1 16.92 -25.80 15.24
CA LYS A 1 15.89 -25.84 16.31
C LYS A 1 15.09 -24.55 16.19
N THR A 2 13.93 -24.61 15.56
CA THR A 2 12.96 -23.51 15.50
C THR A 2 12.50 -23.23 16.92
N ASN A 3 12.71 -22.00 17.37
CA ASN A 3 12.26 -21.53 18.67
C ASN A 3 10.73 -21.61 18.70
N THR A 4 10.16 -22.47 19.50
CA THR A 4 8.74 -22.88 19.51
C THR A 4 7.76 -21.78 19.95
N ASN A 5 8.23 -20.53 20.13
CA ASN A 5 7.43 -19.39 20.59
C ASN A 5 7.39 -18.19 19.63
N SER A 6 7.87 -18.35 18.41
CA SER A 6 7.84 -17.24 17.43
C SER A 6 6.40 -17.00 16.92
N GLN A 7 5.93 -15.76 17.02
CA GLN A 7 4.61 -15.34 16.59
C GLN A 7 4.74 -14.46 15.34
N ILE A 8 3.89 -14.69 14.35
CA ILE A 8 3.85 -13.86 13.12
C ILE A 8 2.60 -13.01 13.17
N VAL A 9 2.75 -11.72 12.94
CA VAL A 9 1.66 -10.77 12.78
C VAL A 9 1.78 -10.02 11.47
N ILE A 10 0.66 -9.62 10.88
CA ILE A 10 0.63 -8.86 9.61
C ILE A 10 0.15 -7.45 9.92
N PHE A 11 0.97 -6.44 9.63
CA PHE A 11 0.61 -5.03 9.76
C PHE A 11 0.00 -4.53 8.46
N GLY A 12 -1.30 -4.30 8.46
CA GLY A 12 -2.17 -3.98 7.34
C GLY A 12 -3.21 -5.09 7.11
N ALA A 13 -4.50 -4.80 7.31
CA ALA A 13 -5.62 -5.73 7.13
C ALA A 13 -6.40 -5.46 5.83
N GLY A 14 -5.75 -4.88 4.83
CA GLY A 14 -6.28 -4.64 3.49
C GLY A 14 -5.99 -5.81 2.53
N THR A 15 -6.14 -5.56 1.23
CA THR A 15 -5.89 -6.56 0.18
C THR A 15 -4.48 -7.14 0.25
N ILE A 16 -3.46 -6.29 0.39
CA ILE A 16 -2.07 -6.73 0.51
C ILE A 16 -1.87 -7.61 1.76
N GLY A 17 -2.51 -7.24 2.89
CA GLY A 17 -2.45 -8.07 4.11
C GLY A 17 -3.05 -9.46 3.93
N ARG A 18 -4.18 -9.56 3.25
CA ARG A 18 -4.82 -10.85 2.94
C ARG A 18 -3.94 -11.72 2.03
N LEU A 19 -3.34 -11.10 0.99
CA LEU A 19 -2.33 -11.78 0.15
C LEU A 19 -1.13 -12.26 0.96
N THR A 20 -0.66 -11.43 1.89
CA THR A 20 0.44 -11.80 2.79
C THR A 20 0.11 -13.03 3.61
N ASP A 21 -1.10 -13.12 4.17
CA ASP A 21 -1.53 -14.28 4.96
C ASP A 21 -1.56 -15.55 4.11
N LEU A 22 -2.08 -15.45 2.89
CA LEU A 22 -2.09 -16.59 1.95
C LEU A 22 -0.67 -16.99 1.54
N ALA A 23 0.18 -16.02 1.23
CA ALA A 23 1.57 -16.27 0.86
C ALA A 23 2.35 -16.97 1.99
N LEU A 24 2.17 -16.50 3.23
CA LEU A 24 2.76 -17.14 4.41
C LEU A 24 2.29 -18.59 4.55
N LYS A 25 1.00 -18.85 4.39
CA LYS A 25 0.45 -20.22 4.43
C LYS A 25 1.05 -21.14 3.37
N LYS A 26 1.26 -20.63 2.12
CA LYS A 26 1.88 -21.40 1.03
C LYS A 26 3.31 -21.84 1.34
N ILE A 27 4.04 -21.09 2.16
CA ILE A 27 5.39 -21.45 2.62
C ILE A 27 5.43 -22.09 4.02
N GLY A 28 4.27 -22.54 4.52
CA GLY A 28 4.17 -23.25 5.80
C GLY A 28 4.23 -22.36 7.04
N LEU A 29 4.06 -21.05 6.89
CA LEU A 29 4.02 -20.08 8.00
C LEU A 29 2.58 -19.62 8.25
N ASN A 30 2.25 -19.34 9.52
CA ASN A 30 0.93 -18.86 9.91
C ASN A 30 1.02 -17.57 10.70
N ALA A 31 0.39 -16.51 10.19
CA ALA A 31 0.14 -15.32 10.99
C ALA A 31 -0.98 -15.60 12.00
N ILE A 32 -0.86 -15.05 13.20
CA ILE A 32 -1.86 -15.24 14.27
C ILE A 32 -2.96 -14.17 14.22
N LEU A 33 -2.66 -12.99 13.73
CA LEU A 33 -3.58 -11.87 13.65
C LEU A 33 -3.11 -10.78 12.67
N PHE A 34 -3.98 -9.81 12.44
CA PHE A 34 -3.67 -8.57 11.73
C PHE A 34 -3.58 -7.38 12.68
N VAL A 35 -2.73 -6.43 12.34
CA VAL A 35 -2.66 -5.10 12.95
C VAL A 35 -3.10 -4.08 11.92
N ASP A 36 -3.97 -3.14 12.25
CA ASP A 36 -4.37 -2.08 11.33
C ASP A 36 -4.52 -0.75 12.06
N SER A 37 -4.14 0.35 11.42
CA SER A 37 -4.27 1.69 12.00
C SER A 37 -5.70 2.24 11.92
N ASP A 38 -6.57 1.67 11.09
CA ASP A 38 -7.97 2.08 10.94
C ASP A 38 -8.82 1.55 12.12
N PRO A 39 -9.30 2.43 13.03
CA PRO A 39 -10.07 1.99 14.19
C PRO A 39 -11.39 1.29 13.83
N ARG A 40 -11.95 1.54 12.63
CA ARG A 40 -13.18 0.89 12.16
C ARG A 40 -13.03 -0.61 11.92
N LYS A 41 -11.79 -1.09 11.78
CA LYS A 41 -11.46 -2.50 11.57
C LYS A 41 -11.18 -3.24 12.87
N HIS A 42 -10.84 -2.53 13.96
CA HIS A 42 -10.46 -3.17 15.22
C HIS A 42 -11.55 -4.08 15.77
N GLY A 43 -11.15 -5.23 16.30
CA GLY A 43 -12.06 -6.23 16.83
C GLY A 43 -12.76 -7.10 15.78
N LYS A 44 -12.72 -6.72 14.51
CA LYS A 44 -13.24 -7.53 13.41
C LYS A 44 -12.28 -8.65 13.04
N ASN A 45 -12.77 -9.63 12.29
CA ASN A 45 -11.97 -10.72 11.75
C ASN A 45 -11.82 -10.59 10.24
N VAL A 46 -10.66 -10.98 9.74
CA VAL A 46 -10.38 -11.18 8.32
C VAL A 46 -9.62 -12.50 8.17
N GLN A 47 -10.02 -13.35 7.22
CA GLN A 47 -9.45 -14.70 7.04
C GLN A 47 -9.33 -15.49 8.35
N ASN A 48 -10.38 -15.43 9.18
CA ASN A 48 -10.48 -16.07 10.50
C ASN A 48 -9.43 -15.59 11.53
N LYS A 49 -8.85 -14.40 11.33
CA LYS A 49 -7.89 -13.79 12.24
C LYS A 49 -8.37 -12.43 12.70
N LYS A 50 -8.19 -12.15 14.00
CA LYS A 50 -8.58 -10.88 14.62
C LYS A 50 -7.73 -9.74 14.10
N ILE A 51 -8.35 -8.57 13.93
CA ILE A 51 -7.66 -7.30 13.66
C ILE A 51 -7.54 -6.56 14.99
N ILE A 52 -6.30 -6.18 15.35
CA ILE A 52 -6.00 -5.40 16.56
C ILE A 52 -5.45 -4.02 16.20
N SER A 53 -5.43 -3.12 17.17
CA SER A 53 -4.80 -1.81 17.04
C SER A 53 -3.27 -1.89 17.15
N PRO A 54 -2.52 -0.88 16.65
CA PRO A 54 -1.09 -0.77 16.90
C PRO A 54 -0.74 -0.68 18.40
N ASP A 55 -1.64 -0.13 19.23
CA ASP A 55 -1.43 -0.05 20.68
C ASP A 55 -1.54 -1.42 21.36
N GLU A 56 -2.45 -2.27 20.89
CA GLU A 56 -2.53 -3.65 21.36
C GLU A 56 -1.28 -4.46 20.98
N LEU A 57 -0.68 -4.21 19.80
CA LEU A 57 0.57 -4.85 19.40
C LEU A 57 1.70 -4.59 20.39
N LYS A 58 1.74 -3.42 21.04
CA LYS A 58 2.77 -3.08 22.04
C LYS A 58 2.83 -4.06 23.22
N LYS A 59 1.76 -4.81 23.48
CA LYS A 59 1.67 -5.82 24.55
C LYS A 59 2.34 -7.15 24.20
N PHE A 60 2.69 -7.37 22.93
CA PHE A 60 3.30 -8.59 22.44
C PHE A 60 4.78 -8.69 22.83
N ASP A 61 5.30 -9.92 22.89
CA ASP A 61 6.72 -10.16 23.10
C ASP A 61 7.53 -9.68 21.88
N LYS A 62 8.35 -8.66 22.10
CA LYS A 62 9.12 -7.98 21.05
C LYS A 62 10.19 -8.85 20.41
N LYS A 63 10.75 -9.79 21.18
CA LYS A 63 11.82 -10.69 20.69
C LYS A 63 11.29 -11.81 19.82
N ASN A 64 10.09 -12.30 20.15
CA ASN A 64 9.49 -13.45 19.51
C ASN A 64 8.35 -13.07 18.53
N THR A 65 8.09 -11.77 18.30
CA THR A 65 7.09 -11.31 17.33
C THR A 65 7.74 -10.84 16.04
N HIS A 66 7.38 -11.50 14.94
CA HIS A 66 7.79 -11.17 13.59
C HIS A 66 6.67 -10.39 12.89
N VAL A 67 6.95 -9.17 12.43
CA VAL A 67 5.95 -8.29 11.85
C VAL A 67 6.12 -8.22 10.33
N PHE A 68 5.14 -8.68 9.57
CA PHE A 68 5.11 -8.50 8.12
C PHE A 68 4.33 -7.24 7.77
N ILE A 69 5.01 -6.25 7.23
CA ILE A 69 4.40 -4.97 6.84
C ILE A 69 3.78 -5.13 5.45
N ALA A 70 2.46 -5.04 5.41
CA ALA A 70 1.63 -5.31 4.23
C ALA A 70 0.75 -4.09 3.86
N CYS A 71 1.35 -2.91 3.82
CA CYS A 71 0.69 -1.67 3.41
C CYS A 71 1.70 -0.63 2.93
N ASN A 72 1.22 0.41 2.25
CA ASN A 72 2.05 1.47 1.67
C ASN A 72 2.63 2.47 2.70
N TYR A 73 2.27 2.37 3.97
CA TYR A 73 2.70 3.31 5.03
C TYR A 73 4.00 2.86 5.73
N PHE A 74 4.91 2.26 4.99
CA PHE A 74 6.17 1.73 5.52
C PHE A 74 6.97 2.79 6.28
N SER A 75 7.05 4.00 5.74
CA SER A 75 7.78 5.13 6.33
C SER A 75 7.28 5.55 7.72
N SER A 76 6.01 5.29 8.05
CA SER A 76 5.45 5.57 9.38
C SER A 76 5.46 4.35 10.29
N ILE A 77 5.30 3.15 9.74
CA ILE A 77 5.23 1.91 10.51
C ILE A 77 6.60 1.49 11.05
N VAL A 78 7.65 1.58 10.24
CA VAL A 78 9.00 1.20 10.68
C VAL A 78 9.48 2.03 11.87
N PRO A 79 9.37 3.38 11.89
CA PRO A 79 9.68 4.17 13.08
C PRO A 79 8.84 3.78 14.30
N PHE A 80 7.53 3.50 14.10
CA PHE A 80 6.66 3.02 15.17
C PHE A 80 7.15 1.68 15.76
N LEU A 81 7.48 0.71 14.91
CA LEU A 81 8.00 -0.60 15.35
C LEU A 81 9.30 -0.45 16.11
N LYS A 82 10.28 0.30 15.56
CA LYS A 82 11.57 0.55 16.21
C LYS A 82 11.42 1.26 17.55
N LYS A 83 10.56 2.29 17.63
CA LYS A 83 10.28 3.01 18.88
C LYS A 83 9.68 2.09 19.96
N ASN A 84 8.98 1.03 19.57
CA ASN A 84 8.39 0.06 20.47
C ASN A 84 9.21 -1.23 20.60
N ASN A 85 10.49 -1.21 20.19
CA ASN A 85 11.46 -2.31 20.30
C ASN A 85 11.11 -3.57 19.49
N PHE A 86 10.33 -3.44 18.41
CA PHE A 86 10.16 -4.50 17.43
C PHE A 86 11.22 -4.36 16.34
N PHE A 87 12.13 -5.31 16.25
CA PHE A 87 13.23 -5.29 15.27
C PHE A 87 13.11 -6.40 14.22
N SER A 88 12.28 -7.40 14.48
CA SER A 88 12.01 -8.49 13.53
C SER A 88 10.81 -8.09 12.64
N PHE A 89 11.03 -7.24 11.66
CA PHE A 89 10.02 -6.87 10.69
C PHE A 89 10.52 -7.07 9.26
N TYR A 90 9.59 -7.42 8.36
CA TYR A 90 9.86 -7.89 7.01
C TYR A 90 8.93 -7.21 6.00
N LYS A 91 9.39 -7.10 4.77
CA LYS A 91 8.61 -6.65 3.63
C LYS A 91 7.88 -7.85 3.02
N ILE A 92 6.63 -7.64 2.65
CA ILE A 92 5.87 -8.66 1.91
C ILE A 92 6.51 -9.03 0.58
N THR A 93 7.12 -8.06 -0.10
CA THR A 93 7.77 -8.28 -1.40
C THR A 93 8.86 -9.35 -1.35
N ASP A 94 9.54 -9.52 -0.21
CA ASP A 94 10.56 -10.55 -0.06
C ASP A 94 9.97 -11.98 -0.09
N ILE A 95 8.69 -12.13 0.28
CA ILE A 95 7.97 -13.39 0.21
C ILE A 95 7.37 -13.58 -1.18
N LEU A 96 6.79 -12.54 -1.76
CA LEU A 96 6.04 -12.62 -3.01
C LEU A 96 6.92 -12.82 -4.26
N LYS A 97 8.22 -12.57 -4.19
CA LYS A 97 9.14 -12.74 -5.32
C LYS A 97 9.07 -14.11 -6.01
N ASN A 98 8.72 -15.16 -5.27
CA ASN A 98 8.70 -16.55 -5.74
C ASN A 98 7.29 -17.16 -5.77
N ILE A 99 6.25 -16.33 -5.67
CA ILE A 99 4.87 -16.78 -5.59
C ILE A 99 4.07 -16.14 -6.73
N ASP A 100 3.28 -16.95 -7.43
CA ASP A 100 2.31 -16.45 -8.40
C ASP A 100 1.21 -15.65 -7.67
N VAL A 101 1.37 -14.34 -7.69
CA VAL A 101 0.50 -13.39 -7.00
C VAL A 101 -0.92 -13.41 -7.59
N TYR A 102 -1.06 -13.65 -8.90
CA TYR A 102 -2.38 -13.73 -9.54
C TYR A 102 -3.15 -14.96 -9.09
N LYS A 103 -2.45 -16.09 -8.94
CA LYS A 103 -3.07 -17.31 -8.41
C LYS A 103 -3.51 -17.13 -6.96
N LEU A 104 -2.66 -16.53 -6.13
CA LEU A 104 -3.02 -16.19 -4.75
C LEU A 104 -4.19 -15.23 -4.68
N TYR A 105 -4.23 -14.26 -5.57
CA TYR A 105 -5.27 -13.25 -5.62
C TYR A 105 -6.66 -13.86 -5.84
N ASN A 106 -6.75 -14.84 -6.75
CA ASN A 106 -8.00 -15.54 -7.04
C ASN A 106 -8.50 -16.41 -5.87
N GLU A 107 -7.65 -16.69 -4.88
CA GLU A 107 -8.01 -17.40 -3.65
C GLU A 107 -8.56 -16.45 -2.54
N ILE A 108 -8.50 -15.12 -2.75
CA ILE A 108 -9.04 -14.16 -1.79
C ILE A 108 -10.55 -14.04 -2.01
N ASP A 109 -11.31 -14.33 -0.96
CA ASP A 109 -12.73 -13.97 -0.90
C ASP A 109 -12.82 -12.45 -0.76
N MET A 110 -13.06 -11.77 -1.89
CA MET A 110 -13.23 -10.33 -1.95
C MET A 110 -14.68 -10.01 -2.30
N ASP A 111 -15.28 -9.10 -1.54
CA ASP A 111 -16.52 -8.46 -1.94
C ASP A 111 -16.43 -8.03 -3.40
N MET A 112 -17.36 -8.52 -4.22
CA MET A 112 -17.31 -8.56 -5.68
C MET A 112 -17.06 -7.21 -6.40
N LEU A 113 -17.12 -6.09 -5.69
CA LEU A 113 -17.05 -4.76 -6.30
C LEU A 113 -15.66 -4.38 -6.86
N PHE A 114 -14.60 -5.00 -6.38
CA PHE A 114 -13.22 -4.66 -6.76
C PHE A 114 -12.52 -5.73 -7.61
N SER A 115 -13.16 -6.85 -7.89
CA SER A 115 -12.49 -8.05 -8.41
C SER A 115 -12.01 -7.96 -9.87
N LYS A 116 -12.60 -7.12 -10.71
CA LYS A 116 -12.32 -7.10 -12.16
C LYS A 116 -11.15 -6.19 -12.60
N LEU A 117 -10.78 -5.20 -11.78
CA LEU A 117 -9.74 -4.21 -12.13
C LEU A 117 -8.40 -4.45 -11.43
N LEU A 118 -8.32 -5.48 -10.62
CA LEU A 118 -7.26 -5.58 -9.62
C LEU A 118 -5.96 -6.26 -10.03
N PRO A 119 -5.86 -7.21 -10.97
CA PRO A 119 -4.59 -7.85 -11.26
C PRO A 119 -3.50 -6.85 -11.67
N LEU A 120 -3.80 -5.97 -12.63
CA LEU A 120 -2.87 -4.93 -13.07
C LEU A 120 -2.57 -3.89 -11.98
N LYS A 121 -3.61 -3.47 -11.24
CA LYS A 121 -3.44 -2.55 -10.09
C LYS A 121 -2.65 -3.19 -8.95
N LEU A 122 -2.77 -4.50 -8.76
CA LEU A 122 -2.02 -5.21 -7.73
C LEU A 122 -0.53 -5.28 -8.05
N GLU A 123 -0.16 -5.65 -9.27
CA GLU A 123 1.23 -5.69 -9.71
C GLU A 123 1.90 -4.32 -9.57
N ARG A 124 1.25 -3.27 -10.08
CA ARG A 124 1.70 -1.88 -9.93
C ARG A 124 1.82 -1.47 -8.47
N ASN A 125 0.85 -1.82 -7.62
CA ASN A 125 0.91 -1.54 -6.19
C ASN A 125 2.05 -2.27 -5.50
N LEU A 126 2.33 -3.51 -5.86
CA LEU A 126 3.46 -4.27 -5.31
C LEU A 126 4.80 -3.70 -5.75
N THR A 127 4.93 -3.30 -7.03
CA THR A 127 6.12 -2.63 -7.55
C THR A 127 6.36 -1.33 -6.80
N PHE A 128 5.35 -0.46 -6.73
CA PHE A 128 5.43 0.80 -5.98
C PHE A 128 5.73 0.57 -4.49
N TYR A 129 5.08 -0.41 -3.88
CA TYR A 129 5.36 -0.78 -2.48
C TYR A 129 6.81 -1.20 -2.29
N ASN A 130 7.36 -2.01 -3.20
CA ASN A 130 8.75 -2.44 -3.15
C ASN A 130 9.72 -1.24 -3.26
N GLU A 131 9.44 -0.32 -4.16
CA GLU A 131 10.22 0.90 -4.35
C GLU A 131 10.18 1.81 -3.13
N MET A 132 8.99 2.01 -2.55
CA MET A 132 8.85 2.78 -1.31
C MET A 132 9.56 2.15 -0.11
N CYS A 133 9.63 0.82 -0.07
CA CYS A 133 10.39 0.09 0.94
C CYS A 133 11.90 0.20 0.74
N ASN A 134 12.35 0.39 -0.50
CA ASN A 134 13.75 0.58 -0.86
C ASN A 134 14.11 2.07 -0.98
N LYS A 135 13.59 2.87 -0.07
CA LYS A 135 13.74 4.34 -0.07
C LYS A 135 15.21 4.81 -0.14
N GLU A 136 16.16 4.01 0.32
CA GLU A 136 17.60 4.32 0.19
C GLU A 136 18.01 4.33 -1.28
N ASP A 137 17.51 3.40 -2.10
CA ASP A 137 17.77 3.40 -3.55
C ASP A 137 17.11 4.60 -4.24
N TYR A 138 15.95 5.01 -3.72
CA TYR A 138 15.19 6.15 -4.21
C TYR A 138 15.90 7.48 -3.99
N VAL A 139 16.53 7.66 -2.83
CA VAL A 139 17.27 8.87 -2.47
C VAL A 139 18.66 8.89 -3.11
N THR A 140 19.33 7.73 -3.16
CA THR A 140 20.71 7.61 -3.68
C THR A 140 20.77 7.80 -5.19
N ASN A 141 19.75 7.37 -5.92
CA ASN A 141 19.72 7.48 -7.38
C ASN A 141 19.13 8.81 -7.87
N ASN A 142 18.72 9.71 -6.97
CA ASN A 142 18.13 11.01 -7.27
C ASN A 142 16.98 10.95 -8.31
N LYS A 143 16.24 9.84 -8.31
CA LYS A 143 15.11 9.61 -9.21
C LYS A 143 13.80 9.81 -8.46
N LEU A 144 13.04 10.81 -8.86
CA LEU A 144 11.65 10.93 -8.43
C LEU A 144 10.86 9.77 -9.04
N ARG A 145 10.06 9.08 -8.23
CA ARG A 145 9.13 8.08 -8.72
C ARG A 145 7.76 8.31 -8.12
N LEU A 146 6.80 8.50 -8.96
CA LEU A 146 5.40 8.71 -8.60
C LEU A 146 4.57 7.53 -9.08
N LYS A 147 3.66 7.06 -8.27
CA LYS A 147 2.75 5.98 -8.66
C LYS A 147 1.81 6.44 -9.77
N SER A 148 1.23 7.61 -9.60
CA SER A 148 0.34 8.24 -10.58
C SER A 148 0.36 9.74 -10.43
N ILE A 149 -0.06 10.43 -11.47
CA ILE A 149 -0.35 11.86 -11.47
C ILE A 149 -1.73 12.08 -12.07
N ASP A 150 -2.42 13.08 -11.53
CA ASP A 150 -3.64 13.60 -12.12
C ASP A 150 -3.28 14.84 -12.93
N VAL A 151 -3.68 14.87 -14.21
CA VAL A 151 -3.36 15.97 -15.12
C VAL A 151 -4.63 16.79 -15.38
N GLN A 152 -4.66 18.00 -14.85
CA GLN A 152 -5.76 18.93 -15.13
C GLN A 152 -5.50 19.70 -16.41
N ILE A 153 -6.27 19.39 -17.46
CA ILE A 153 -6.11 20.00 -18.80
C ILE A 153 -6.88 21.32 -18.89
N THR A 154 -7.96 21.48 -18.14
CA THR A 154 -8.81 22.67 -18.12
C THR A 154 -9.32 22.99 -16.74
N GLU A 155 -9.41 24.25 -16.42
CA GLU A 155 -10.08 24.78 -15.21
C GLU A 155 -11.55 25.10 -15.46
N LYS A 156 -12.01 24.99 -16.71
CA LYS A 156 -13.38 25.31 -17.12
C LYS A 156 -14.32 24.15 -16.80
N CYS A 157 -15.34 24.42 -16.00
CA CYS A 157 -16.37 23.45 -15.67
C CYS A 157 -17.75 24.10 -15.69
N SER A 158 -18.71 23.49 -16.35
CA SER A 158 -20.09 23.94 -16.41
C SER A 158 -20.91 23.57 -15.17
N LEU A 159 -20.50 22.53 -14.42
CA LEU A 159 -21.32 21.95 -13.35
C LEU A 159 -21.27 22.71 -12.03
N LYS A 160 -20.16 23.34 -11.68
CA LYS A 160 -19.95 24.10 -10.43
C LYS A 160 -20.43 23.35 -9.17
N CYS A 161 -20.13 22.07 -9.05
CA CYS A 161 -20.57 21.23 -7.95
C CYS A 161 -20.08 21.79 -6.60
N LYS A 162 -20.93 21.77 -5.58
CA LYS A 162 -20.61 22.27 -4.24
C LYS A 162 -19.38 21.59 -3.63
N ASP A 163 -19.28 20.30 -3.81
CA ASP A 163 -18.20 19.46 -3.25
C ASP A 163 -17.22 18.99 -4.35
N CYS A 164 -16.81 19.92 -5.22
CA CYS A 164 -15.85 19.64 -6.28
C CYS A 164 -14.44 19.43 -5.71
N ALA A 165 -13.87 18.26 -5.94
CA ALA A 165 -12.51 17.92 -5.49
C ALA A 165 -11.44 18.84 -6.11
N ASN A 166 -11.66 19.31 -7.35
CA ASN A 166 -10.74 20.21 -8.06
C ASN A 166 -10.99 21.68 -7.78
N LEU A 167 -11.94 22.01 -6.91
CA LEU A 167 -12.27 23.37 -6.49
C LEU A 167 -12.61 24.33 -7.65
N MET A 168 -13.06 23.81 -8.78
CA MET A 168 -13.29 24.60 -10.02
C MET A 168 -14.31 25.72 -9.85
N GLN A 169 -15.25 25.60 -8.90
CA GLN A 169 -16.22 26.65 -8.60
C GLN A 169 -15.58 27.95 -8.04
N TYR A 170 -14.34 27.88 -7.55
CA TYR A 170 -13.63 29.01 -6.96
C TYR A 170 -12.71 29.74 -7.95
N TYR A 171 -12.49 29.19 -9.15
CA TYR A 171 -11.69 29.86 -10.16
C TYR A 171 -12.39 31.11 -10.71
N LYS A 172 -11.74 32.25 -10.54
CA LYS A 172 -12.28 33.54 -11.04
C LYS A 172 -12.10 33.69 -12.53
N LYS A 173 -11.02 33.19 -13.08
CA LYS A 173 -10.67 33.23 -14.52
C LYS A 173 -10.16 31.85 -14.93
N PRO A 174 -11.07 30.88 -15.12
CA PRO A 174 -10.66 29.53 -15.51
C PRO A 174 -10.03 29.53 -16.90
N MET A 175 -8.90 28.86 -17.03
CA MET A 175 -8.11 28.76 -18.25
C MET A 175 -7.99 27.32 -18.71
N ASP A 176 -7.63 27.13 -19.96
CA ASP A 176 -7.13 25.84 -20.46
C ASP A 176 -5.60 25.82 -20.32
N SER A 177 -5.04 24.65 -20.08
CA SER A 177 -3.59 24.47 -20.08
C SER A 177 -3.02 24.75 -21.48
N ASP A 178 -1.88 25.44 -21.55
CA ASP A 178 -1.15 25.56 -22.80
C ASP A 178 -0.64 24.19 -23.25
N TYR A 179 -1.02 23.80 -24.46
CA TYR A 179 -0.71 22.47 -24.99
C TYR A 179 0.80 22.20 -25.03
N ASN A 180 1.60 23.14 -25.53
CA ASN A 180 3.03 22.93 -25.69
C ASN A 180 3.75 22.85 -24.32
N LEU A 181 3.32 23.70 -23.40
CA LEU A 181 3.85 23.68 -22.03
C LEU A 181 3.46 22.38 -21.31
N LEU A 182 2.23 21.91 -21.52
CA LEU A 182 1.76 20.65 -20.94
C LEU A 182 2.59 19.48 -21.47
N VAL A 183 2.74 19.35 -22.78
CA VAL A 183 3.55 18.29 -23.41
C VAL A 183 4.99 18.33 -22.90
N ALA A 184 5.63 19.50 -22.92
CA ALA A 184 7.01 19.64 -22.42
C ALA A 184 7.16 19.31 -20.93
N SER A 185 6.12 19.55 -20.12
CA SER A 185 6.09 19.17 -18.72
C SER A 185 5.91 17.67 -18.54
N MET A 186 5.04 17.05 -19.33
CA MET A 186 4.84 15.60 -19.35
C MET A 186 6.13 14.87 -19.73
N ASP A 187 6.82 15.31 -20.80
CA ASP A 187 8.09 14.71 -21.22
C ASP A 187 9.13 14.68 -20.09
N LYS A 188 9.16 15.73 -19.25
CA LYS A 188 10.12 15.80 -18.11
C LYS A 188 9.81 14.81 -16.99
N ILE A 189 8.55 14.44 -16.81
CA ILE A 189 8.14 13.61 -15.68
C ILE A 189 7.82 12.16 -16.06
N MET A 190 7.71 11.85 -17.37
CA MET A 190 7.33 10.52 -17.87
C MET A 190 8.18 9.40 -17.27
N ASP A 191 9.51 9.58 -17.17
CA ASP A 191 10.41 8.59 -16.58
C ASP A 191 10.23 8.41 -15.08
N SER A 192 9.46 9.31 -14.44
CA SER A 192 9.24 9.34 -13.00
C SER A 192 7.85 8.86 -12.58
N VAL A 193 6.99 8.49 -13.52
CA VAL A 193 5.58 8.16 -13.28
C VAL A 193 5.29 6.76 -13.83
N ASP A 194 4.65 5.91 -13.01
CA ASP A 194 4.29 4.56 -13.45
C ASP A 194 3.07 4.54 -14.37
N TYR A 195 2.09 5.41 -14.12
CA TYR A 195 0.91 5.56 -14.98
C TYR A 195 0.21 6.90 -14.73
N ILE A 196 -0.59 7.33 -15.70
CA ILE A 196 -1.45 8.50 -15.61
C ILE A 196 -2.87 8.00 -15.38
N ASP A 197 -3.54 8.50 -14.33
CA ASP A 197 -4.96 8.24 -14.10
C ASP A 197 -5.81 9.19 -14.99
N GLU A 198 -6.84 8.63 -15.63
CA GLU A 198 -7.84 9.37 -16.39
C GLU A 198 -8.93 9.93 -15.47
#